data_fca43908c7c61b36bae23dcec017d523
#
_entry.id   fca43908c7c61b36bae23dcec017d523
#
_cell.length_a   1.000
_cell.length_b   1.000
_cell.length_c   1.000
_cell.angle_alpha   90.00
_cell.angle_beta   90.00
_cell.angle_gamma   90.00
#
_symmetry.space_group_name_H-M   'P 1'
#
loop_
_entity.id
_entity.type
_entity.pdbx_description
1 polymer ?
#
loop_
_entity_poly.entity_id
_entity_poly.type
_entity_poly.pdbx_seq_one_letter_code
_entity_poly.pdbx_strand_id
1 'polypeptide(L)'
;MVEHRACLECLCRSWLLAALGPYVEKIATGEVGSRSPELLRLSNEELVEVAAPKVAGQMLARIAALGEGRLNEELELAGCWACCRHGDLYPEGLRDADDAPWALVGRGSPRLLDRLEPFEAVTIVGARRATSYGREIARELGRELAAAGMVVISGLAFGIDGCAHRGALDAGRTIAVLGCGPDVAYPSSHRSLWRRICEQGLVISELPPGATPWRWTFPARNRIMAALAGMTVVVEAASRSGSLITTDLAADLGRDLGAVPGPVTSRASAGPNGLLASGAHVIRDAQDVLDAMLGPGQRPIQHNGLSLDPDLEAVLSAVEAGETTCDGVAAATGLSGPTAATALGHLELLGYLACSSVGTYTRTLLPSPTRTSL
;
A
#
# COMPACT_ATOMS: atom_id res chain seq x y z
N MET A 1 6.57 30.03 -1.83
CA MET A 1 6.91 28.61 -1.95
C MET A 1 7.82 28.32 -0.76
N VAL A 2 7.40 27.46 0.16
CA VAL A 2 8.27 27.00 1.26
C VAL A 2 9.35 26.15 0.60
N GLU A 3 10.61 26.53 0.74
CA GLU A 3 11.75 25.77 0.21
C GLU A 3 11.89 24.48 1.03
N HIS A 4 11.25 23.42 0.55
CA HIS A 4 11.45 22.07 1.10
C HIS A 4 12.75 21.50 0.51
N ARG A 5 13.89 21.93 1.07
CA ARG A 5 15.21 21.46 0.62
C ARG A 5 15.82 20.53 1.64
N ALA A 6 16.20 19.33 1.18
CA ALA A 6 17.06 18.47 1.97
C ALA A 6 18.48 19.05 2.00
N CYS A 7 19.19 18.87 3.10
CA CYS A 7 20.61 19.31 3.20
C CYS A 7 21.50 18.44 2.30
N LEU A 8 22.65 19.01 1.90
CA LEU A 8 23.59 18.37 0.99
C LEU A 8 24.04 16.98 1.49
N GLU A 9 24.32 16.83 2.76
CA GLU A 9 24.74 15.56 3.35
C GLU A 9 23.69 14.44 3.14
N CYS A 10 22.42 14.74 3.42
CA CYS A 10 21.33 13.80 3.25
C CYS A 10 21.05 13.47 1.77
N LEU A 11 21.17 14.47 0.87
CA LEU A 11 21.09 14.23 -0.57
C LEU A 11 22.23 13.34 -1.03
N CYS A 12 23.45 13.61 -0.63
CA CYS A 12 24.61 12.78 -0.97
C CYS A 12 24.42 11.31 -0.57
N ARG A 13 23.74 11.04 0.56
CA ARG A 13 23.39 9.68 0.98
C ARG A 13 22.50 9.00 -0.06
N SER A 14 21.45 9.66 -0.57
CA SER A 14 20.55 9.09 -1.58
C SER A 14 21.30 8.74 -2.88
N TRP A 15 22.19 9.63 -3.35
CA TRP A 15 23.02 9.37 -4.54
C TRP A 15 24.04 8.26 -4.31
N LEU A 16 24.60 8.17 -3.10
CA LEU A 16 25.49 7.09 -2.70
C LEU A 16 24.76 5.72 -2.75
N LEU A 17 23.55 5.64 -2.19
CA LEU A 17 22.74 4.40 -2.23
C LEU A 17 22.47 3.94 -3.67
N ALA A 18 22.15 4.86 -4.56
CA ALA A 18 21.97 4.54 -5.97
C ALA A 18 23.28 4.04 -6.63
N ALA A 19 24.41 4.67 -6.33
CA ALA A 19 25.72 4.24 -6.84
C ALA A 19 26.15 2.88 -6.29
N LEU A 20 25.77 2.56 -5.05
CA LEU A 20 26.04 1.28 -4.40
C LEU A 20 25.09 0.16 -4.83
N GLY A 21 24.01 0.46 -5.56
CA GLY A 21 22.99 -0.49 -5.97
C GLY A 21 23.53 -1.84 -6.45
N PRO A 22 24.46 -1.89 -7.44
CA PRO A 22 25.01 -3.13 -7.96
C PRO A 22 25.88 -3.90 -6.95
N TYR A 23 26.50 -3.21 -5.99
CA TYR A 23 27.38 -3.81 -4.99
C TYR A 23 26.57 -4.44 -3.87
N VAL A 24 25.56 -3.72 -3.36
CA VAL A 24 24.63 -4.23 -2.34
C VAL A 24 23.84 -5.42 -2.89
N GLU A 25 23.44 -5.40 -4.18
CA GLU A 25 22.75 -6.53 -4.82
C GLU A 25 23.60 -7.82 -4.76
N LYS A 26 24.91 -7.73 -4.95
CA LYS A 26 25.80 -8.88 -4.86
C LYS A 26 25.90 -9.45 -3.45
N ILE A 27 25.89 -8.59 -2.44
CA ILE A 27 25.90 -9.02 -1.03
C ILE A 27 24.55 -9.66 -0.66
N ALA A 28 23.44 -9.03 -1.06
CA ALA A 28 22.09 -9.51 -0.75
C ALA A 28 21.73 -10.83 -1.45
N THR A 29 22.36 -11.15 -2.58
CA THR A 29 22.18 -12.42 -3.31
C THR A 29 23.16 -13.52 -2.88
N GLY A 30 24.15 -13.21 -2.04
CA GLY A 30 25.08 -14.16 -1.43
C GLY A 30 24.44 -14.93 -0.27
N GLU A 31 25.19 -15.91 0.31
CA GLU A 31 24.71 -16.83 1.37
C GLU A 31 24.26 -16.16 2.68
N VAL A 32 24.47 -14.86 2.85
CA VAL A 32 23.99 -14.08 3.98
C VAL A 32 22.62 -13.51 3.61
N GLY A 33 21.60 -14.31 3.84
CA GLY A 33 20.22 -13.96 3.52
C GLY A 33 19.75 -12.64 4.17
N SER A 34 19.29 -11.74 3.33
CA SER A 34 18.16 -10.82 3.54
C SER A 34 18.19 -9.77 4.66
N ARG A 35 19.32 -9.19 5.05
CA ARG A 35 19.28 -8.06 6.01
C ARG A 35 19.76 -6.75 5.40
N SER A 36 19.19 -6.39 4.24
CA SER A 36 19.44 -5.07 3.62
C SER A 36 19.16 -3.88 4.56
N PRO A 37 18.14 -3.92 5.46
CA PRO A 37 17.92 -2.83 6.40
C PRO A 37 19.09 -2.56 7.34
N GLU A 38 19.81 -3.57 7.80
CA GLU A 38 20.98 -3.40 8.70
C GLU A 38 22.12 -2.60 8.04
N LEU A 39 22.32 -2.76 6.75
CA LEU A 39 23.31 -1.98 6.00
C LEU A 39 22.94 -0.50 5.92
N LEU A 40 21.65 -0.17 5.97
CA LEU A 40 21.19 1.21 5.87
C LEU A 40 21.41 2.02 7.17
N ARG A 41 21.68 1.35 8.29
CA ARG A 41 22.05 2.00 9.57
C ARG A 41 23.50 2.50 9.57
N LEU A 42 24.35 1.95 8.70
CA LEU A 42 25.78 2.31 8.63
C LEU A 42 25.98 3.76 8.14
N SER A 43 27.05 4.38 8.59
CA SER A 43 27.54 5.66 8.03
C SER A 43 27.87 5.50 6.54
N ASN A 44 28.10 6.60 5.84
CA ASN A 44 28.48 6.55 4.43
C ASN A 44 29.80 5.81 4.22
N GLU A 45 30.77 6.04 5.09
CA GLU A 45 32.09 5.43 5.07
C GLU A 45 32.02 3.92 5.32
N GLU A 46 31.34 3.50 6.39
CA GLU A 46 31.16 2.10 6.75
C GLU A 46 30.40 1.34 5.66
N LEU A 47 29.33 1.95 5.14
CA LEU A 47 28.53 1.32 4.08
C LEU A 47 29.33 1.08 2.82
N VAL A 48 30.15 2.05 2.41
CA VAL A 48 31.00 1.92 1.21
C VAL A 48 32.10 0.88 1.43
N GLU A 49 32.71 0.86 2.61
CA GLU A 49 33.72 -0.14 2.96
C GLU A 49 33.16 -1.57 2.95
N VAL A 50 31.96 -1.75 3.49
CA VAL A 50 31.30 -3.07 3.48
C VAL A 50 30.82 -3.45 2.08
N ALA A 51 30.19 -2.54 1.35
CA ALA A 51 29.56 -2.87 0.07
C ALA A 51 30.57 -2.88 -1.11
N ALA A 52 31.54 -1.98 -1.12
CA ALA A 52 32.42 -1.76 -2.26
C ALA A 52 33.89 -1.43 -1.86
N PRO A 53 34.58 -2.28 -1.04
CA PRO A 53 35.86 -1.96 -0.42
C PRO A 53 36.95 -1.62 -1.45
N LYS A 54 36.92 -2.24 -2.64
CA LYS A 54 37.94 -2.02 -3.70
C LYS A 54 37.85 -0.63 -4.33
N VAL A 55 36.73 0.06 -4.23
CA VAL A 55 36.50 1.36 -4.87
C VAL A 55 36.04 2.42 -3.84
N ALA A 56 36.16 2.12 -2.55
CA ALA A 56 35.60 2.94 -1.46
C ALA A 56 36.09 4.39 -1.55
N GLY A 57 37.38 4.63 -1.62
CA GLY A 57 37.95 5.99 -1.70
C GLY A 57 37.48 6.77 -2.95
N GLN A 58 37.38 6.11 -4.09
CA GLN A 58 36.92 6.74 -5.33
C GLN A 58 35.45 7.10 -5.25
N MET A 59 34.62 6.22 -4.67
CA MET A 59 33.19 6.42 -4.53
C MET A 59 32.89 7.56 -3.57
N LEU A 60 33.50 7.58 -2.41
CA LEU A 60 33.35 8.66 -1.43
C LEU A 60 33.82 10.00 -2.01
N ALA A 61 34.98 10.04 -2.71
CA ALA A 61 35.46 11.25 -3.36
C ALA A 61 34.48 11.75 -4.45
N ARG A 62 33.89 10.84 -5.23
CA ARG A 62 32.90 11.19 -6.24
C ARG A 62 31.62 11.78 -5.62
N ILE A 63 31.14 11.19 -4.54
CA ILE A 63 29.96 11.69 -3.84
C ILE A 63 30.24 13.04 -3.16
N ALA A 64 31.40 13.19 -2.50
CA ALA A 64 31.81 14.44 -1.89
C ALA A 64 31.99 15.60 -2.89
N ALA A 65 32.30 15.26 -4.15
CA ALA A 65 32.40 16.26 -5.23
C ALA A 65 31.05 16.72 -5.78
N LEU A 66 29.92 16.11 -5.34
CA LEU A 66 28.59 16.57 -5.71
C LEU A 66 28.27 17.86 -4.95
N GLY A 67 28.06 18.94 -5.70
CA GLY A 67 27.64 20.21 -5.13
C GLY A 67 26.12 20.30 -5.00
N GLU A 68 25.66 21.04 -4.00
CA GLU A 68 24.23 21.25 -3.74
C GLU A 68 23.48 21.79 -4.96
N GLY A 69 24.06 22.73 -5.69
CA GLY A 69 23.46 23.30 -6.91
C GLY A 69 23.16 22.24 -7.96
N ARG A 70 24.10 21.31 -8.18
CA ARG A 70 23.94 20.23 -9.16
C ARG A 70 22.85 19.25 -8.72
N LEU A 71 22.82 18.85 -7.45
CA LEU A 71 21.80 17.91 -6.96
C LEU A 71 20.39 18.52 -7.03
N ASN A 72 20.26 19.81 -6.70
CA ASN A 72 18.99 20.53 -6.83
C ASN A 72 18.58 20.67 -8.30
N GLU A 73 19.49 20.94 -9.23
CA GLU A 73 19.20 20.95 -10.66
C GLU A 73 18.71 19.60 -11.17
N GLU A 74 19.35 18.48 -10.76
CA GLU A 74 18.92 17.13 -11.11
C GLU A 74 17.50 16.84 -10.59
N LEU A 75 17.16 17.30 -9.37
CA LEU A 75 15.80 17.19 -8.81
C LEU A 75 14.79 17.99 -9.63
N GLU A 76 15.10 19.25 -9.95
CA GLU A 76 14.22 20.14 -10.69
C GLU A 76 13.96 19.61 -12.12
N LEU A 77 14.99 19.18 -12.82
CA LEU A 77 14.87 18.58 -14.17
C LEU A 77 13.99 17.33 -14.18
N ALA A 78 14.03 16.53 -13.10
CA ALA A 78 13.17 15.37 -12.93
C ALA A 78 11.74 15.72 -12.45
N GLY A 79 11.46 16.98 -12.15
CA GLY A 79 10.21 17.40 -11.53
C GLY A 79 9.99 16.82 -10.14
N CYS A 80 11.10 16.67 -9.40
CA CYS A 80 11.14 16.11 -8.04
C CYS A 80 11.50 17.20 -7.03
N TRP A 81 11.17 16.94 -5.79
CA TRP A 81 11.61 17.69 -4.62
C TRP A 81 12.24 16.73 -3.61
N ALA A 82 12.91 17.25 -2.58
CA ALA A 82 13.45 16.43 -1.52
C ALA A 82 13.26 17.08 -0.14
N CYS A 83 13.02 16.25 0.88
CA CYS A 83 13.13 16.63 2.29
C CYS A 83 14.08 15.66 3.01
N CYS A 84 14.58 16.05 4.18
CA CYS A 84 15.48 15.22 4.95
C CYS A 84 15.12 15.23 6.44
N ARG A 85 15.71 14.29 7.17
CA ARG A 85 15.50 14.09 8.61
C ARG A 85 15.77 15.34 9.49
N HIS A 86 16.42 16.37 8.93
CA HIS A 86 16.71 17.64 9.63
C HIS A 86 15.64 18.72 9.37
N GLY A 87 14.68 18.49 8.45
CA GLY A 87 13.65 19.44 8.08
C GLY A 87 12.26 19.11 8.63
N ASP A 88 11.40 20.12 8.69
CA ASP A 88 10.05 20.01 9.26
C ASP A 88 9.09 19.16 8.43
N LEU A 89 9.32 19.06 7.12
CA LEU A 89 8.50 18.22 6.23
C LEU A 89 8.76 16.71 6.38
N TYR A 90 9.81 16.34 7.11
CA TYR A 90 10.15 14.94 7.30
C TYR A 90 9.16 14.28 8.28
N PRO A 91 8.47 13.18 7.87
CA PRO A 91 7.40 12.58 8.67
C PRO A 91 7.88 12.10 10.03
N GLU A 92 7.10 12.38 11.07
CA GLU A 92 7.43 12.00 12.45
C GLU A 92 7.56 10.48 12.61
N GLY A 93 6.66 9.72 12.00
CA GLY A 93 6.70 8.25 12.03
C GLY A 93 8.00 7.62 11.51
N LEU A 94 8.78 8.35 10.69
CA LEU A 94 10.10 7.90 10.24
C LEU A 94 11.22 8.25 11.23
N ARG A 95 11.05 9.27 12.06
CA ARG A 95 12.09 9.70 13.01
C ARG A 95 12.39 8.64 14.07
N ASP A 96 11.37 7.83 14.40
CA ASP A 96 11.47 6.76 15.40
C ASP A 96 12.23 5.51 14.90
N ALA A 97 12.47 5.42 13.59
CA ALA A 97 13.12 4.25 13.00
C ALA A 97 14.66 4.42 12.98
N ASP A 98 15.39 3.47 13.56
CA ASP A 98 16.87 3.45 13.60
C ASP A 98 17.50 3.47 12.20
N ASP A 99 16.81 2.94 11.21
CA ASP A 99 17.23 2.87 9.82
C ASP A 99 16.49 3.86 8.92
N ALA A 100 15.94 4.93 9.50
CA ALA A 100 15.21 5.97 8.77
C ALA A 100 15.99 6.49 7.55
N PRO A 101 15.33 6.72 6.40
CA PRO A 101 15.98 7.31 5.24
C PRO A 101 16.50 8.71 5.58
N TRP A 102 17.74 9.03 5.21
CA TRP A 102 18.30 10.35 5.50
C TRP A 102 17.58 11.45 4.74
N ALA A 103 17.15 11.13 3.51
CA ALA A 103 16.29 11.99 2.71
C ALA A 103 15.18 11.17 2.04
N LEU A 104 14.07 11.85 1.76
CA LEU A 104 13.01 11.39 0.88
C LEU A 104 13.00 12.29 -0.35
N VAL A 105 13.08 11.68 -1.52
CA VAL A 105 12.87 12.34 -2.80
C VAL A 105 11.45 12.06 -3.24
N GLY A 106 10.71 13.11 -3.60
CA GLY A 106 9.28 13.01 -3.90
C GLY A 106 8.88 13.61 -5.24
N ARG A 107 7.81 13.09 -5.81
CA ARG A 107 7.11 13.63 -6.97
C ARG A 107 5.62 13.66 -6.70
N GLY A 108 4.98 14.80 -6.93
CA GLY A 108 3.61 15.08 -6.52
C GLY A 108 3.57 16.09 -5.36
N SER A 109 2.49 16.11 -4.59
CA SER A 109 2.28 17.12 -3.56
C SER A 109 3.04 16.83 -2.26
N PRO A 110 4.06 17.62 -1.88
CA PRO A 110 4.75 17.47 -0.61
C PRO A 110 3.84 17.68 0.62
N ARG A 111 2.71 18.38 0.43
CA ARG A 111 1.74 18.63 1.51
C ARG A 111 1.16 17.36 2.12
N LEU A 112 1.26 16.23 1.42
CA LEU A 112 0.81 14.94 1.96
C LEU A 112 1.74 14.37 3.05
N LEU A 113 2.96 14.89 3.17
CA LEU A 113 3.87 14.58 4.27
C LEU A 113 3.82 15.61 5.40
N ASP A 114 3.27 16.81 5.12
CA ASP A 114 3.21 17.88 6.11
C ASP A 114 2.35 17.45 7.29
N ARG A 115 3.01 17.26 8.44
CA ARG A 115 2.36 16.77 9.69
C ARG A 115 1.61 15.43 9.53
N LEU A 116 2.09 14.57 8.62
CA LEU A 116 1.52 13.22 8.50
C LEU A 116 1.87 12.41 9.75
N GLU A 117 0.87 12.15 10.56
CA GLU A 117 0.98 11.29 11.72
C GLU A 117 0.68 9.83 11.35
N PRO A 118 1.35 8.85 12.00
CA PRO A 118 1.11 7.44 11.69
C PRO A 118 -0.36 7.02 11.82
N PHE A 119 -1.09 7.54 12.80
CA PHE A 119 -2.52 7.21 12.99
C PHE A 119 -3.44 7.77 11.90
N GLU A 120 -2.94 8.61 11.00
CA GLU A 120 -3.67 9.11 9.83
C GLU A 120 -3.40 8.31 8.56
N ALA A 121 -2.53 7.30 8.63
CA ALA A 121 -2.10 6.53 7.48
C ALA A 121 -2.20 5.02 7.72
N VAL A 122 -2.53 4.30 6.64
CA VAL A 122 -2.63 2.84 6.61
C VAL A 122 -1.80 2.29 5.45
N THR A 123 -0.92 1.36 5.75
CA THR A 123 -0.17 0.64 4.72
C THR A 123 -0.94 -0.61 4.29
N ILE A 124 -1.26 -0.75 3.01
CA ILE A 124 -1.92 -1.92 2.43
C ILE A 124 -0.91 -2.66 1.56
N VAL A 125 -0.64 -3.92 1.87
CA VAL A 125 0.33 -4.75 1.14
C VAL A 125 -0.23 -6.14 0.85
N GLY A 126 0.43 -6.84 -0.09
CA GLY A 126 0.06 -8.23 -0.33
C GLY A 126 0.68 -8.84 -1.59
N ALA A 127 0.06 -9.91 -2.06
CA ALA A 127 0.52 -10.71 -3.17
C ALA A 127 0.59 -9.92 -4.49
N ARG A 128 1.70 -10.08 -5.22
CA ARG A 128 1.84 -9.55 -6.59
C ARG A 128 0.93 -10.27 -7.58
N ARG A 129 0.63 -11.54 -7.34
CA ARG A 129 -0.33 -12.37 -8.10
C ARG A 129 -1.56 -12.61 -7.23
N ALA A 130 -2.30 -11.54 -6.98
CA ALA A 130 -3.51 -11.57 -6.19
C ALA A 130 -4.67 -12.25 -6.94
N THR A 131 -5.54 -12.92 -6.18
CA THR A 131 -6.81 -13.45 -6.69
C THR A 131 -7.77 -12.31 -7.06
N SER A 132 -8.90 -12.61 -7.71
CA SER A 132 -9.96 -11.61 -7.92
C SER A 132 -10.46 -11.07 -6.59
N TYR A 133 -10.70 -11.95 -5.62
CA TYR A 133 -11.10 -11.60 -4.25
C TYR A 133 -10.11 -10.61 -3.61
N GLY A 134 -8.82 -10.94 -3.56
CA GLY A 134 -7.82 -10.06 -2.94
C GLY A 134 -7.71 -8.70 -3.63
N ARG A 135 -7.83 -8.66 -4.98
CA ARG A 135 -7.82 -7.39 -5.73
C ARG A 135 -9.02 -6.51 -5.41
N GLU A 136 -10.19 -7.11 -5.27
CA GLU A 136 -11.43 -6.41 -4.94
C GLU A 136 -11.37 -5.86 -3.52
N ILE A 137 -11.01 -6.69 -2.52
CA ILE A 137 -10.81 -6.26 -1.14
C ILE A 137 -9.80 -5.11 -1.05
N ALA A 138 -8.62 -5.24 -1.69
CA ALA A 138 -7.61 -4.19 -1.64
C ALA A 138 -8.08 -2.87 -2.26
N ARG A 139 -8.87 -2.93 -3.34
CA ARG A 139 -9.44 -1.74 -3.97
C ARG A 139 -10.48 -1.09 -3.07
N GLU A 140 -11.36 -1.88 -2.46
CA GLU A 140 -12.43 -1.39 -1.60
C GLU A 140 -11.86 -0.79 -0.32
N LEU A 141 -10.95 -1.49 0.38
CA LEU A 141 -10.25 -0.94 1.53
C LEU A 141 -9.56 0.38 1.19
N GLY A 142 -8.85 0.43 0.04
CA GLY A 142 -8.20 1.66 -0.42
C GLY A 142 -9.19 2.80 -0.62
N ARG A 143 -10.35 2.54 -1.24
CA ARG A 143 -11.39 3.52 -1.52
C ARG A 143 -12.03 4.04 -0.23
N GLU A 144 -12.45 3.14 0.64
CA GLU A 144 -13.19 3.51 1.86
C GLU A 144 -12.30 4.21 2.89
N LEU A 145 -11.08 3.73 3.09
CA LEU A 145 -10.12 4.39 3.98
C LEU A 145 -9.76 5.79 3.48
N ALA A 146 -9.54 5.96 2.17
CA ALA A 146 -9.28 7.27 1.60
C ALA A 146 -10.50 8.20 1.67
N ALA A 147 -11.73 7.69 1.47
CA ALA A 147 -12.98 8.42 1.68
C ALA A 147 -13.16 8.85 3.13
N ALA A 148 -12.73 8.02 4.09
CA ALA A 148 -12.70 8.36 5.51
C ALA A 148 -11.58 9.33 5.89
N GLY A 149 -10.79 9.81 4.94
CA GLY A 149 -9.71 10.80 5.15
C GLY A 149 -8.37 10.21 5.54
N MET A 150 -8.22 8.87 5.56
CA MET A 150 -6.93 8.21 5.78
C MET A 150 -6.02 8.33 4.54
N VAL A 151 -4.73 8.37 4.77
CA VAL A 151 -3.73 8.28 3.70
C VAL A 151 -3.38 6.81 3.46
N VAL A 152 -3.70 6.30 2.27
CA VAL A 152 -3.36 4.93 1.89
C VAL A 152 -1.93 4.88 1.37
N ILE A 153 -1.09 4.09 2.01
CA ILE A 153 0.32 3.88 1.65
C ILE A 153 0.49 2.49 1.04
N SER A 154 1.21 2.40 -0.07
CA SER A 154 1.58 1.11 -0.64
C SER A 154 2.79 1.23 -1.58
N GLY A 155 3.21 0.11 -2.16
CA GLY A 155 4.48 0.03 -2.87
C GLY A 155 4.38 0.02 -4.39
N LEU A 156 3.23 0.30 -4.97
CA LEU A 156 2.99 0.29 -6.41
C LEU A 156 3.32 -1.04 -7.11
N ALA A 157 3.50 -2.14 -6.38
CA ALA A 157 3.72 -3.45 -6.97
C ALA A 157 2.45 -3.96 -7.71
N PHE A 158 2.61 -5.05 -8.47
CA PHE A 158 1.46 -5.74 -9.04
C PHE A 158 0.51 -6.25 -7.94
N GLY A 159 -0.72 -6.54 -8.31
CA GLY A 159 -1.71 -7.15 -7.43
C GLY A 159 -2.26 -6.19 -6.39
N ILE A 160 -2.11 -6.52 -5.12
CA ILE A 160 -2.73 -5.81 -3.99
C ILE A 160 -2.35 -4.32 -3.97
N ASP A 161 -1.06 -3.99 -4.04
CA ASP A 161 -0.57 -2.61 -3.98
C ASP A 161 -1.25 -1.72 -5.04
N GLY A 162 -1.23 -2.18 -6.31
CA GLY A 162 -1.83 -1.43 -7.40
C GLY A 162 -3.35 -1.28 -7.27
N CYS A 163 -4.05 -2.25 -6.66
CA CYS A 163 -5.49 -2.17 -6.43
C CYS A 163 -5.81 -1.20 -5.28
N ALA A 164 -5.05 -1.24 -4.18
CA ALA A 164 -5.18 -0.29 -3.08
C ALA A 164 -5.01 1.16 -3.55
N HIS A 165 -3.98 1.45 -4.34
CA HIS A 165 -3.78 2.78 -4.92
C HIS A 165 -4.93 3.21 -5.84
N ARG A 166 -5.47 2.31 -6.69
CA ARG A 166 -6.61 2.65 -7.55
C ARG A 166 -7.82 3.02 -6.72
N GLY A 167 -8.16 2.20 -5.71
CA GLY A 167 -9.27 2.50 -4.81
C GLY A 167 -9.08 3.84 -4.09
N ALA A 168 -7.91 4.08 -3.53
CA ALA A 168 -7.62 5.33 -2.82
C ALA A 168 -7.73 6.57 -3.72
N LEU A 169 -7.28 6.50 -4.97
CA LEU A 169 -7.38 7.60 -5.94
C LEU A 169 -8.83 7.88 -6.42
N ASP A 170 -9.73 6.93 -6.23
CA ASP A 170 -11.15 7.13 -6.58
C ASP A 170 -11.88 7.97 -5.51
N ALA A 171 -11.32 8.13 -4.29
CA ALA A 171 -12.01 8.77 -3.17
C ALA A 171 -11.15 9.74 -2.32
N GLY A 172 -9.82 9.71 -2.46
CA GLY A 172 -8.96 10.54 -1.61
C GLY A 172 -7.47 10.46 -1.95
N ARG A 173 -6.63 10.25 -0.93
CA ARG A 173 -5.19 10.45 -1.02
C ARG A 173 -4.41 9.13 -0.89
N THR A 174 -3.32 9.02 -1.64
CA THR A 174 -2.40 7.88 -1.54
C THR A 174 -0.95 8.29 -1.70
N ILE A 175 -0.06 7.56 -1.02
CA ILE A 175 1.40 7.69 -1.13
C ILE A 175 1.97 6.38 -1.65
N ALA A 176 2.66 6.43 -2.80
CA ALA A 176 3.42 5.30 -3.30
C ALA A 176 4.89 5.42 -2.88
N VAL A 177 5.40 4.40 -2.17
CA VAL A 177 6.80 4.32 -1.79
C VAL A 177 7.52 3.41 -2.78
N LEU A 178 8.56 3.90 -3.46
CA LEU A 178 9.25 3.16 -4.51
C LEU A 178 10.64 2.66 -4.08
N GLY A 179 11.07 1.55 -4.65
CA GLY A 179 12.44 1.04 -4.55
C GLY A 179 13.31 1.44 -5.76
N CYS A 180 12.96 2.53 -6.44
CA CYS A 180 13.69 3.16 -7.55
C CYS A 180 13.48 4.67 -7.46
N GLY A 181 14.05 5.46 -8.36
CA GLY A 181 13.81 6.90 -8.42
C GLY A 181 12.30 7.23 -8.50
N PRO A 182 11.81 8.29 -7.86
CA PRO A 182 10.38 8.61 -7.85
C PRO A 182 9.86 9.01 -9.24
N ASP A 183 10.72 9.36 -10.17
CA ASP A 183 10.46 9.66 -11.58
C ASP A 183 10.38 8.40 -12.45
N VAL A 184 10.76 7.23 -11.92
CA VAL A 184 10.78 5.95 -12.63
C VAL A 184 9.50 5.16 -12.34
N ALA A 185 8.62 5.03 -13.34
CA ALA A 185 7.41 4.21 -13.23
C ALA A 185 7.77 2.71 -13.20
N TYR A 186 7.76 2.10 -12.02
CA TYR A 186 8.04 0.67 -11.86
C TYR A 186 6.92 -0.03 -11.06
N PRO A 187 6.35 -1.12 -11.56
CA PRO A 187 6.58 -1.73 -12.90
C PRO A 187 6.07 -0.83 -14.04
N SER A 188 6.67 -0.95 -15.22
CA SER A 188 6.36 -0.09 -16.37
C SER A 188 4.89 -0.15 -16.82
N SER A 189 4.22 -1.29 -16.61
CA SER A 189 2.79 -1.47 -16.86
C SER A 189 1.89 -0.63 -15.94
N HIS A 190 2.39 -0.17 -14.79
CA HIS A 190 1.70 0.74 -13.88
C HIS A 190 1.98 2.22 -14.18
N ARG A 191 2.57 2.56 -15.35
CA ARG A 191 2.89 3.97 -15.71
C ARG A 191 1.67 4.90 -15.65
N SER A 192 0.49 4.46 -16.07
CA SER A 192 -0.74 5.25 -15.97
C SER A 192 -1.16 5.50 -14.53
N LEU A 193 -1.08 4.47 -13.68
CA LEU A 193 -1.37 4.57 -12.26
C LEU A 193 -0.34 5.47 -11.56
N TRP A 194 0.96 5.27 -11.82
CA TRP A 194 2.03 6.10 -11.31
C TRP A 194 1.80 7.59 -11.65
N ARG A 195 1.41 7.90 -12.91
CA ARG A 195 1.10 9.28 -13.32
C ARG A 195 -0.06 9.87 -12.51
N ARG A 196 -1.16 9.12 -12.36
CA ARG A 196 -2.29 9.54 -11.53
C ARG A 196 -1.88 9.80 -10.08
N ILE A 197 -1.02 8.95 -9.50
CA ILE A 197 -0.50 9.16 -8.14
C ILE A 197 0.34 10.44 -8.08
N CYS A 198 1.20 10.72 -9.07
CA CYS A 198 1.96 11.96 -9.10
C CYS A 198 1.07 13.20 -9.20
N GLU A 199 -0.07 13.13 -9.89
CA GLU A 199 -1.01 14.24 -10.10
C GLU A 199 -1.94 14.47 -8.89
N GLN A 200 -2.42 13.41 -8.24
CA GLN A 200 -3.48 13.46 -7.23
C GLN A 200 -3.01 13.08 -5.82
N GLY A 201 -1.84 12.50 -5.71
CA GLY A 201 -1.24 11.99 -4.49
C GLY A 201 0.24 12.32 -4.39
N LEU A 202 1.03 11.32 -3.99
CA LEU A 202 2.46 11.47 -3.81
C LEU A 202 3.20 10.17 -4.12
N VAL A 203 4.32 10.29 -4.82
CA VAL A 203 5.32 9.22 -5.00
C VAL A 203 6.58 9.63 -4.26
N ILE A 204 7.10 8.75 -3.41
CA ILE A 204 8.35 8.97 -2.67
C ILE A 204 9.33 7.80 -2.82
N SER A 205 10.59 8.13 -2.65
CA SER A 205 11.68 7.16 -2.60
C SER A 205 12.84 7.70 -1.74
N GLU A 206 13.64 6.81 -1.19
CA GLU A 206 14.94 7.14 -0.60
C GLU A 206 16.02 7.36 -1.67
N LEU A 207 15.77 6.89 -2.90
CA LEU A 207 16.69 6.95 -4.01
C LEU A 207 16.49 8.22 -4.86
N PRO A 208 17.56 8.75 -5.50
CA PRO A 208 17.49 9.93 -6.33
C PRO A 208 16.73 9.68 -7.65
N PRO A 209 16.39 10.75 -8.40
CA PRO A 209 15.82 10.61 -9.73
C PRO A 209 16.68 9.73 -10.65
N GLY A 210 16.03 8.98 -11.54
CA GLY A 210 16.69 8.07 -12.48
C GLY A 210 17.25 6.79 -11.88
N ALA A 211 17.20 6.62 -10.56
CA ALA A 211 17.73 5.41 -9.92
C ALA A 211 16.96 4.17 -10.34
N THR A 212 17.70 3.14 -10.80
CA THR A 212 17.13 1.86 -11.22
C THR A 212 16.78 0.98 -10.02
N PRO A 213 15.71 0.15 -10.11
CA PRO A 213 15.37 -0.78 -9.03
C PRO A 213 16.36 -1.96 -8.98
N TRP A 214 16.73 -2.35 -7.76
CA TRP A 214 17.48 -3.56 -7.45
C TRP A 214 16.60 -4.47 -6.56
N ARG A 215 16.93 -5.76 -6.45
CA ARG A 215 16.12 -6.68 -5.61
C ARG A 215 16.13 -6.25 -4.15
N TRP A 216 17.26 -5.78 -3.64
CA TRP A 216 17.42 -5.32 -2.27
C TRP A 216 16.65 -4.03 -1.96
N THR A 217 16.38 -3.19 -2.97
CA THR A 217 15.66 -1.91 -2.73
C THR A 217 14.19 -2.10 -2.40
N PHE A 218 13.59 -3.24 -2.77
CA PHE A 218 12.18 -3.51 -2.44
C PHE A 218 11.98 -3.82 -0.95
N PRO A 219 12.70 -4.75 -0.30
CA PRO A 219 12.62 -4.90 1.15
C PRO A 219 13.12 -3.66 1.89
N ALA A 220 14.14 -2.96 1.40
CA ALA A 220 14.62 -1.73 2.01
C ALA A 220 13.53 -0.64 2.08
N ARG A 221 12.77 -0.43 0.99
CA ARG A 221 11.69 0.57 0.99
C ARG A 221 10.51 0.16 1.88
N ASN A 222 10.29 -1.14 2.15
CA ASN A 222 9.17 -1.61 2.97
C ASN A 222 9.21 -1.00 4.39
N ARG A 223 10.42 -0.74 4.94
CA ARG A 223 10.57 -0.07 6.24
C ARG A 223 9.97 1.34 6.25
N ILE A 224 10.04 2.04 5.12
CA ILE A 224 9.45 3.37 4.98
C ILE A 224 7.92 3.28 5.03
N MET A 225 7.33 2.28 4.35
CA MET A 225 5.88 2.07 4.41
C MET A 225 5.42 1.71 5.81
N ALA A 226 6.14 0.82 6.49
CA ALA A 226 5.83 0.39 7.85
C ALA A 226 5.91 1.55 8.85
N ALA A 227 6.92 2.42 8.72
CA ALA A 227 7.13 3.52 9.64
C ALA A 227 6.13 4.68 9.45
N LEU A 228 5.70 4.94 8.21
CA LEU A 228 4.77 6.03 7.89
C LEU A 228 3.33 5.78 8.35
N ALA A 229 2.93 4.52 8.61
CA ALA A 229 1.57 4.16 8.92
C ALA A 229 1.42 3.65 10.36
N GLY A 230 0.26 3.91 10.97
CA GLY A 230 -0.09 3.34 12.27
C GLY A 230 -0.45 1.85 12.19
N MET A 231 -0.96 1.41 11.03
CA MET A 231 -1.31 0.01 10.80
C MET A 231 -0.82 -0.47 9.43
N THR A 232 -0.32 -1.71 9.40
CA THR A 232 -0.05 -2.43 8.14
C THR A 232 -1.06 -3.55 7.94
N VAL A 233 -1.85 -3.48 6.86
CA VAL A 233 -2.87 -4.46 6.50
C VAL A 233 -2.35 -5.37 5.39
N VAL A 234 -2.38 -6.69 5.63
CA VAL A 234 -2.06 -7.71 4.64
C VAL A 234 -3.34 -8.33 4.08
N VAL A 235 -3.57 -8.16 2.77
CA VAL A 235 -4.79 -8.68 2.12
C VAL A 235 -4.61 -10.12 1.66
N GLU A 236 -3.56 -10.41 0.92
CA GLU A 236 -3.19 -11.77 0.50
C GLU A 236 -1.67 -11.93 0.54
N ALA A 237 -1.20 -13.06 1.03
CA ALA A 237 0.21 -13.42 1.03
C ALA A 237 0.39 -14.93 1.18
N ALA A 238 1.32 -15.52 0.44
CA ALA A 238 1.81 -16.86 0.78
C ALA A 238 2.66 -16.79 2.06
N SER A 239 2.85 -17.91 2.75
CA SER A 239 3.60 -17.99 4.03
C SER A 239 5.04 -17.49 3.97
N ARG A 240 5.65 -17.39 2.78
CA ARG A 240 6.99 -16.84 2.54
C ARG A 240 6.95 -15.68 1.55
N SER A 241 6.02 -14.77 1.75
CA SER A 241 5.86 -13.60 0.87
C SER A 241 6.73 -12.44 1.35
N GLY A 242 7.31 -11.69 0.40
CA GLY A 242 8.01 -10.43 0.71
C GLY A 242 7.13 -9.34 1.34
N SER A 243 5.80 -9.44 1.24
CA SER A 243 4.87 -8.55 1.94
C SER A 243 4.86 -8.78 3.46
N LEU A 244 5.19 -10.00 3.93
CA LEU A 244 5.32 -10.27 5.36
C LEU A 244 6.56 -9.63 5.98
N ILE A 245 7.58 -9.28 5.19
CA ILE A 245 8.71 -8.47 5.67
C ILE A 245 8.22 -7.11 6.18
N THR A 246 7.20 -6.53 5.52
CA THR A 246 6.62 -5.25 5.96
C THR A 246 5.93 -5.38 7.31
N THR A 247 5.31 -6.54 7.60
CA THR A 247 4.66 -6.76 8.91
C THR A 247 5.67 -6.95 10.03
N ASP A 248 6.79 -7.64 9.77
CA ASP A 248 7.86 -7.78 10.76
C ASP A 248 8.44 -6.40 11.11
N LEU A 249 8.71 -5.57 10.09
CA LEU A 249 9.20 -4.20 10.27
C LEU A 249 8.19 -3.30 11.00
N ALA A 250 6.89 -3.45 10.73
CA ALA A 250 5.84 -2.71 11.43
C ALA A 250 5.74 -3.14 12.91
N ALA A 251 5.83 -4.43 13.18
CA ALA A 251 5.84 -4.96 14.55
C ALA A 251 7.05 -4.46 15.36
N ASP A 252 8.24 -4.44 14.75
CA ASP A 252 9.46 -3.91 15.38
C ASP A 252 9.33 -2.42 15.76
N LEU A 253 8.51 -1.66 15.04
CA LEU A 253 8.19 -0.26 15.30
C LEU A 253 6.99 -0.09 16.25
N GLY A 254 6.40 -1.18 16.77
CA GLY A 254 5.21 -1.13 17.62
C GLY A 254 3.95 -0.65 16.88
N ARG A 255 3.90 -0.81 15.55
CA ARG A 255 2.72 -0.48 14.74
C ARG A 255 1.72 -1.64 14.71
N ASP A 256 0.45 -1.32 14.58
CA ASP A 256 -0.60 -2.33 14.50
C ASP A 256 -0.53 -3.17 13.23
N LEU A 257 -0.93 -4.43 13.35
CA LEU A 257 -1.02 -5.35 12.22
C LEU A 257 -2.48 -5.75 11.99
N GLY A 258 -2.92 -5.60 10.75
CA GLY A 258 -4.21 -6.08 10.29
C GLY A 258 -4.06 -7.16 9.22
N ALA A 259 -4.97 -8.10 9.18
CA ALA A 259 -4.96 -9.15 8.18
C ALA A 259 -6.39 -9.48 7.71
N VAL A 260 -6.54 -9.62 6.40
CA VAL A 260 -7.82 -10.01 5.80
C VAL A 260 -7.96 -11.53 5.88
N PRO A 261 -9.02 -12.06 6.50
CA PRO A 261 -9.24 -13.49 6.58
C PRO A 261 -9.54 -14.09 5.20
N GLY A 262 -9.13 -15.33 5.00
CA GLY A 262 -9.41 -16.02 3.75
C GLY A 262 -9.48 -17.54 3.95
N PRO A 263 -9.89 -18.30 2.89
CA PRO A 263 -10.05 -19.74 2.98
C PRO A 263 -8.75 -20.43 3.44
N VAL A 264 -8.83 -21.30 4.42
CA VAL A 264 -7.67 -22.05 4.99
C VAL A 264 -6.99 -22.96 3.96
N THR A 265 -7.70 -23.33 2.91
CA THR A 265 -7.18 -24.13 1.80
C THR A 265 -6.45 -23.29 0.74
N SER A 266 -6.56 -21.96 0.80
CA SER A 266 -5.91 -21.06 -0.16
C SER A 266 -4.49 -20.73 0.25
N ARG A 267 -3.52 -20.94 -0.65
CA ARG A 267 -2.14 -20.51 -0.44
C ARG A 267 -1.98 -18.98 -0.32
N ALA A 268 -2.88 -18.23 -0.95
CA ALA A 268 -2.88 -16.76 -0.88
C ALA A 268 -3.32 -16.24 0.50
N SER A 269 -4.09 -17.05 1.25
CA SER A 269 -4.55 -16.70 2.60
C SER A 269 -3.62 -17.21 3.72
N ALA A 270 -2.60 -17.99 3.37
CA ALA A 270 -1.73 -18.62 4.39
C ALA A 270 -0.97 -17.58 5.24
N GLY A 271 -0.48 -16.51 4.63
CA GLY A 271 0.19 -15.40 5.35
C GLY A 271 -0.77 -14.64 6.27
N PRO A 272 -1.87 -14.05 5.74
CA PRO A 272 -2.87 -13.36 6.55
C PRO A 272 -3.43 -14.21 7.68
N ASN A 273 -3.84 -15.47 7.40
CA ASN A 273 -4.35 -16.37 8.46
C ASN A 273 -3.29 -16.68 9.53
N GLY A 274 -2.00 -16.75 9.15
CA GLY A 274 -0.90 -16.89 10.10
C GLY A 274 -0.74 -15.65 10.99
N LEU A 275 -0.87 -14.44 10.44
CA LEU A 275 -0.86 -13.20 11.21
C LEU A 275 -2.05 -13.12 12.18
N LEU A 276 -3.25 -13.51 11.75
CA LEU A 276 -4.43 -13.57 12.61
C LEU A 276 -4.21 -14.54 13.78
N ALA A 277 -3.63 -15.72 13.52
CA ALA A 277 -3.28 -16.69 14.58
C ALA A 277 -2.22 -16.14 15.55
N SER A 278 -1.42 -15.15 15.12
CA SER A 278 -0.41 -14.47 15.95
C SER A 278 -0.94 -13.20 16.62
N GLY A 279 -2.24 -12.88 16.51
CA GLY A 279 -2.88 -11.77 17.20
C GLY A 279 -3.05 -10.49 16.39
N ALA A 280 -2.84 -10.50 15.06
CA ALA A 280 -3.18 -9.38 14.21
C ALA A 280 -4.70 -9.12 14.20
N HIS A 281 -5.10 -7.86 13.99
CA HIS A 281 -6.50 -7.49 13.88
C HIS A 281 -7.16 -8.15 12.67
N VAL A 282 -8.38 -8.66 12.86
CA VAL A 282 -9.20 -9.19 11.76
C VAL A 282 -9.76 -8.03 10.97
N ILE A 283 -9.40 -7.93 9.70
CA ILE A 283 -9.87 -6.86 8.80
C ILE A 283 -10.84 -7.46 7.79
N ARG A 284 -12.12 -7.20 7.97
CA ARG A 284 -13.21 -7.60 7.06
C ARG A 284 -13.54 -6.46 6.09
N ASP A 285 -13.41 -5.23 6.57
CA ASP A 285 -13.72 -3.98 5.88
C ASP A 285 -12.86 -2.82 6.42
N ALA A 286 -13.07 -1.63 5.89
CA ALA A 286 -12.32 -0.44 6.32
C ALA A 286 -12.73 0.04 7.72
N GLN A 287 -13.96 -0.27 8.18
CA GLN A 287 -14.40 0.09 9.53
C GLN A 287 -13.57 -0.64 10.60
N ASP A 288 -13.25 -1.92 10.38
CA ASP A 288 -12.38 -2.67 11.29
C ASP A 288 -11.00 -2.00 11.46
N VAL A 289 -10.46 -1.43 10.37
CA VAL A 289 -9.19 -0.67 10.42
C VAL A 289 -9.35 0.60 11.24
N LEU A 290 -10.40 1.38 10.99
CA LEU A 290 -10.66 2.64 11.71
C LEU A 290 -10.92 2.40 13.19
N ASP A 291 -11.69 1.38 13.52
CA ASP A 291 -12.01 1.01 14.90
C ASP A 291 -10.77 0.52 15.67
N ALA A 292 -9.89 -0.23 15.01
CA ALA A 292 -8.64 -0.68 15.62
C ALA A 292 -7.67 0.48 15.87
N MET A 293 -7.54 1.43 14.92
CA MET A 293 -6.58 2.54 15.01
C MET A 293 -7.06 3.72 15.84
N LEU A 294 -8.35 4.04 15.75
CA LEU A 294 -8.90 5.28 16.33
C LEU A 294 -9.84 5.01 17.53
N GLY A 295 -10.22 3.76 17.72
CA GLY A 295 -11.24 3.35 18.68
C GLY A 295 -12.63 3.19 18.05
N PRO A 296 -13.44 2.24 18.57
CA PRO A 296 -14.74 1.92 18.00
C PRO A 296 -15.65 3.13 17.87
N GLY A 297 -16.23 3.32 16.67
CA GLY A 297 -17.21 4.36 16.38
C GLY A 297 -16.69 5.80 16.32
N GLN A 298 -15.37 6.02 16.45
CA GLN A 298 -14.79 7.38 16.40
C GLN A 298 -14.88 7.98 14.98
N ARG A 299 -14.79 7.16 13.94
CA ARG A 299 -14.88 7.58 12.53
C ARG A 299 -15.74 6.60 11.75
N PRO A 300 -17.07 6.66 11.86
CA PRO A 300 -17.95 5.74 11.15
C PRO A 300 -17.93 6.00 9.64
N ILE A 301 -17.81 4.93 8.85
CA ILE A 301 -17.95 5.00 7.41
C ILE A 301 -19.44 5.11 7.08
N GLN A 302 -19.81 6.21 6.43
CA GLN A 302 -21.17 6.38 5.93
C GLN A 302 -21.28 5.64 4.59
N HIS A 303 -21.91 4.50 4.60
CA HIS A 303 -22.31 3.81 3.38
C HIS A 303 -23.61 4.45 2.88
N ASN A 304 -23.50 5.36 1.91
CA ASN A 304 -24.67 5.84 1.16
C ASN A 304 -25.09 4.73 0.17
N GLY A 305 -25.56 3.60 0.70
CA GLY A 305 -26.16 2.54 -0.10
C GLY A 305 -27.45 3.05 -0.73
N LEU A 306 -27.72 2.65 -1.98
CA LEU A 306 -29.04 2.86 -2.59
C LEU A 306 -30.08 2.16 -1.72
N SER A 307 -31.18 2.84 -1.43
CA SER A 307 -32.36 2.16 -0.88
C SER A 307 -32.88 1.21 -1.95
N LEU A 308 -32.86 -0.08 -1.68
CA LEU A 308 -33.42 -1.08 -2.56
C LEU A 308 -34.93 -1.19 -2.32
N ASP A 309 -35.66 -1.56 -3.36
CA ASP A 309 -37.04 -1.97 -3.17
C ASP A 309 -37.14 -3.30 -2.39
N PRO A 310 -38.27 -3.64 -1.78
CA PRO A 310 -38.41 -4.83 -0.93
C PRO A 310 -38.07 -6.15 -1.63
N ASP A 311 -38.36 -6.27 -2.91
CA ASP A 311 -38.06 -7.50 -3.68
C ASP A 311 -36.55 -7.66 -3.92
N LEU A 312 -35.86 -6.55 -4.25
CA LEU A 312 -34.41 -6.55 -4.40
C LEU A 312 -33.70 -6.84 -3.06
N GLU A 313 -34.22 -6.29 -1.95
CA GLU A 313 -33.68 -6.53 -0.61
C GLU A 313 -33.86 -8.00 -0.18
N ALA A 314 -35.04 -8.58 -0.45
CA ALA A 314 -35.30 -9.99 -0.18
C ALA A 314 -34.40 -10.93 -1.00
N VAL A 315 -34.22 -10.64 -2.29
CA VAL A 315 -33.35 -11.42 -3.17
C VAL A 315 -31.88 -11.32 -2.75
N LEU A 316 -31.41 -10.12 -2.40
CA LEU A 316 -30.05 -9.91 -1.91
C LEU A 316 -29.79 -10.69 -0.62
N SER A 317 -30.75 -10.64 0.33
CA SER A 317 -30.69 -11.38 1.59
C SER A 317 -30.67 -12.90 1.37
N ALA A 318 -31.41 -13.41 0.41
CA ALA A 318 -31.41 -14.83 0.07
C ALA A 318 -30.03 -15.29 -0.48
N VAL A 319 -29.40 -14.48 -1.35
CA VAL A 319 -28.04 -14.76 -1.84
C VAL A 319 -27.02 -14.69 -0.69
N GLU A 320 -27.14 -13.74 0.21
CA GLU A 320 -26.29 -13.64 1.42
C GLU A 320 -26.45 -14.83 2.36
N ALA A 321 -27.66 -15.44 2.39
CA ALA A 321 -27.94 -16.65 3.14
C ALA A 321 -27.41 -17.94 2.46
N GLY A 322 -26.86 -17.83 1.24
CA GLY A 322 -26.21 -18.93 0.53
C GLY A 322 -27.00 -19.48 -0.67
N GLU A 323 -28.13 -18.89 -1.02
CA GLU A 323 -28.88 -19.28 -2.22
C GLU A 323 -28.20 -18.69 -3.47
N THR A 324 -27.58 -19.54 -4.27
CA THR A 324 -26.73 -19.10 -5.40
C THR A 324 -27.41 -19.24 -6.77
N THR A 325 -28.59 -19.85 -6.85
CA THR A 325 -29.31 -20.09 -8.11
C THR A 325 -30.62 -19.31 -8.16
N CYS A 326 -31.08 -19.00 -9.36
CA CYS A 326 -32.37 -18.32 -9.55
C CYS A 326 -33.53 -19.09 -8.90
N ASP A 327 -33.56 -20.43 -9.05
CA ASP A 327 -34.62 -21.27 -8.48
C ASP A 327 -34.54 -21.31 -6.95
N GLY A 328 -33.34 -21.40 -6.36
CA GLY A 328 -33.13 -21.35 -4.91
C GLY A 328 -33.58 -20.02 -4.32
N VAL A 329 -33.20 -18.90 -4.95
CA VAL A 329 -33.61 -17.56 -4.55
C VAL A 329 -35.15 -17.40 -4.67
N ALA A 330 -35.75 -17.85 -5.76
CA ALA A 330 -37.22 -17.79 -5.93
C ALA A 330 -37.94 -18.57 -4.81
N ALA A 331 -37.44 -19.78 -4.50
CA ALA A 331 -37.99 -20.60 -3.42
C ALA A 331 -37.83 -19.96 -2.03
N ALA A 332 -36.67 -19.37 -1.75
CA ALA A 332 -36.38 -18.71 -0.46
C ALA A 332 -37.17 -17.41 -0.24
N THR A 333 -37.41 -16.63 -1.32
CA THR A 333 -38.11 -15.34 -1.24
C THR A 333 -39.63 -15.44 -1.47
N GLY A 334 -40.10 -16.56 -2.01
CA GLY A 334 -41.53 -16.70 -2.43
C GLY A 334 -41.87 -15.92 -3.71
N LEU A 335 -40.88 -15.35 -4.39
CA LEU A 335 -41.07 -14.65 -5.66
C LEU A 335 -41.24 -15.64 -6.82
N SER A 336 -41.96 -15.18 -7.87
CA SER A 336 -41.99 -15.97 -9.11
C SER A 336 -40.58 -16.09 -9.74
N GLY A 337 -40.29 -17.19 -10.44
CA GLY A 337 -39.01 -17.38 -11.13
C GLY A 337 -38.62 -16.18 -12.03
N PRO A 338 -39.51 -15.66 -12.88
CA PRO A 338 -39.22 -14.46 -13.68
C PRO A 338 -38.94 -13.21 -12.85
N THR A 339 -39.64 -13.02 -11.73
CA THR A 339 -39.40 -11.88 -10.83
C THR A 339 -38.05 -11.99 -10.14
N ALA A 340 -37.71 -13.17 -9.62
CA ALA A 340 -36.41 -13.45 -9.03
C ALA A 340 -35.25 -13.25 -10.04
N ALA A 341 -35.42 -13.73 -11.27
CA ALA A 341 -34.43 -13.53 -12.34
C ALA A 341 -34.22 -12.05 -12.68
N THR A 342 -35.30 -11.28 -12.74
CA THR A 342 -35.25 -9.84 -13.00
C THR A 342 -34.54 -9.10 -11.86
N ALA A 343 -34.86 -9.43 -10.61
CA ALA A 343 -34.24 -8.84 -9.42
C ALA A 343 -32.74 -9.20 -9.31
N LEU A 344 -32.37 -10.45 -9.60
CA LEU A 344 -30.98 -10.89 -9.66
C LEU A 344 -30.18 -10.10 -10.72
N GLY A 345 -30.74 -9.95 -11.93
CA GLY A 345 -30.10 -9.17 -12.99
C GLY A 345 -30.01 -7.68 -12.64
N HIS A 346 -30.99 -7.13 -11.96
CA HIS A 346 -30.98 -5.74 -11.48
C HIS A 346 -29.90 -5.53 -10.40
N LEU A 347 -29.79 -6.45 -9.42
CA LEU A 347 -28.76 -6.42 -8.40
C LEU A 347 -27.34 -6.61 -8.98
N GLU A 348 -27.21 -7.39 -10.07
CA GLU A 348 -25.95 -7.51 -10.81
C GLU A 348 -25.60 -6.20 -11.51
N LEU A 349 -26.56 -5.53 -12.17
CA LEU A 349 -26.35 -4.22 -12.81
C LEU A 349 -26.02 -3.13 -11.78
N LEU A 350 -26.60 -3.19 -10.59
CA LEU A 350 -26.29 -2.30 -9.47
C LEU A 350 -24.95 -2.65 -8.80
N GLY A 351 -24.34 -3.79 -9.18
CA GLY A 351 -23.05 -4.22 -8.66
C GLY A 351 -23.11 -4.96 -7.32
N TYR A 352 -24.27 -5.24 -6.76
CA TYR A 352 -24.41 -6.01 -5.51
C TYR A 352 -24.16 -7.51 -5.68
N LEU A 353 -24.39 -8.04 -6.84
CA LEU A 353 -24.18 -9.45 -7.17
C LEU A 353 -23.25 -9.60 -8.38
N ALA A 354 -22.57 -10.74 -8.47
CA ALA A 354 -21.83 -11.17 -9.66
C ALA A 354 -22.34 -12.53 -10.10
N CYS A 355 -22.66 -12.67 -11.42
CA CYS A 355 -23.06 -13.93 -12.01
C CYS A 355 -21.85 -14.65 -12.58
N SER A 356 -21.69 -15.94 -12.25
CA SER A 356 -20.66 -16.80 -12.84
C SER A 356 -21.06 -17.27 -14.24
N SER A 357 -20.12 -17.80 -15.01
CA SER A 357 -20.37 -18.40 -16.33
C SER A 357 -21.32 -19.61 -16.30
N VAL A 358 -21.56 -20.20 -15.14
CA VAL A 358 -22.51 -21.32 -14.94
C VAL A 358 -23.84 -20.87 -14.34
N GLY A 359 -24.12 -19.56 -14.27
CA GLY A 359 -25.39 -19.02 -13.82
C GLY A 359 -25.60 -19.01 -12.31
N THR A 360 -24.53 -19.05 -11.51
CA THR A 360 -24.61 -18.89 -10.05
C THR A 360 -24.28 -17.46 -9.65
N TYR A 361 -25.03 -16.92 -8.69
CA TYR A 361 -24.87 -15.60 -8.17
C TYR A 361 -24.12 -15.61 -6.85
N THR A 362 -23.22 -14.65 -6.69
CA THR A 362 -22.46 -14.44 -5.46
C THR A 362 -22.50 -12.98 -5.08
N ARG A 363 -22.44 -12.70 -3.78
CA ARG A 363 -22.36 -11.35 -3.23
C ARG A 363 -21.04 -10.70 -3.64
N THR A 364 -21.08 -9.45 -4.08
CA THR A 364 -19.89 -8.60 -4.24
C THR A 364 -19.55 -7.91 -2.92
N LEU A 365 -18.48 -7.13 -2.91
CA LEU A 365 -18.08 -6.34 -1.74
C LEU A 365 -18.78 -4.97 -1.66
N LEU A 366 -19.72 -4.68 -2.53
CA LEU A 366 -20.48 -3.44 -2.40
C LEU A 366 -21.17 -3.42 -1.02
N PRO A 367 -21.09 -2.29 -0.27
CA PRO A 367 -21.75 -2.17 1.02
C PRO A 367 -23.23 -2.54 0.95
N SER A 368 -23.74 -3.13 2.02
CA SER A 368 -25.17 -3.43 2.09
C SER A 368 -26.01 -2.16 1.91
N PRO A 369 -27.13 -2.24 1.19
CA PRO A 369 -28.01 -1.09 1.01
C PRO A 369 -28.52 -0.58 2.35
N THR A 370 -28.80 0.72 2.45
CA THR A 370 -29.43 1.31 3.65
C THR A 370 -30.80 0.67 3.85
N ARG A 371 -30.98 -0.09 4.92
CA ARG A 371 -32.31 -0.60 5.29
C ARG A 371 -33.22 0.58 5.61
N THR A 372 -34.32 0.68 4.87
CA THR A 372 -35.40 1.60 5.25
C THR A 372 -35.98 1.06 6.54
N SER A 373 -35.65 1.70 7.68
CA SER A 373 -36.35 1.41 8.94
C SER A 373 -37.82 1.74 8.73
N LEU A 374 -38.67 0.72 8.74
CA LEU A 374 -40.12 0.85 8.86
C LEU A 374 -40.47 1.39 10.24
#